data_f5850c6a241b2c97878a4b674b4e009a
#
_entry.id   f5850c6a241b2c97878a4b674b4e009a
#
_cell.length_a   1.000
_cell.length_b   1.000
_cell.length_c   1.000
_cell.angle_alpha   90.00
_cell.angle_beta   90.00
_cell.angle_gamma   90.00
#
_symmetry.space_group_name_H-M   'P 1'
#
loop_
_entity.id
_entity.type
_entity.pdbx_description
1 polymer ?
#
loop_
_entity_poly.entity_id
_entity_poly.type
_entity_poly.pdbx_seq_one_letter_code
_entity_poly.pdbx_strand_id
1 'polypeptide(L)'
;MNYNYTTPPILNSVIAGGHILALVKQDNMLSIAMFNKELKAKSEIVTLSGFKGFILDAKEDKLLLSIGDKLILVEDSKQRIVLKSERSENFFWHATRVRNKVFVQEYGASPTGIFVSEDLINWHKLVLSTDLDKHSKHFHNITYDHFRKQLIATFGDGCLTRVLFSEDLGYFWRPLYKGPWQFVLAVPLKNKIIFGMDSGIAKGG
;
A
#
# COMPACT_ATOMS: atom_id res chain seq x y z
N MET A 1 -19.39 -25.09 -22.83
CA MET A 1 -19.86 -24.89 -21.44
C MET A 1 -19.53 -23.46 -21.04
N ASN A 2 -20.53 -22.56 -20.94
CA ASN A 2 -20.31 -21.21 -20.47
C ASN A 2 -20.30 -21.24 -18.94
N TYR A 3 -19.13 -21.14 -18.34
CA TYR A 3 -19.03 -20.94 -16.90
C TYR A 3 -19.30 -19.45 -16.61
N ASN A 4 -20.52 -19.12 -16.25
CA ASN A 4 -20.83 -17.82 -15.65
C ASN A 4 -20.30 -17.82 -14.21
N TYR A 5 -19.03 -17.49 -14.03
CA TYR A 5 -18.51 -17.19 -12.72
C TYR A 5 -18.98 -15.79 -12.32
N THR A 6 -20.06 -15.71 -11.58
CA THR A 6 -20.44 -14.49 -10.85
C THR A 6 -19.65 -14.40 -9.55
N THR A 7 -18.33 -14.40 -9.63
CA THR A 7 -17.50 -14.09 -8.47
C THR A 7 -17.47 -12.59 -8.29
N PRO A 8 -17.75 -12.08 -7.09
CA PRO A 8 -17.62 -10.66 -6.82
C PRO A 8 -16.19 -10.20 -7.11
N PRO A 9 -15.97 -8.97 -7.61
CA PRO A 9 -14.66 -8.49 -8.00
C PRO A 9 -13.71 -8.45 -6.80
N ILE A 10 -12.55 -9.04 -6.98
CA ILE A 10 -11.42 -8.94 -6.05
C ILE A 10 -10.70 -7.63 -6.33
N LEU A 11 -10.63 -6.76 -5.33
CA LEU A 11 -9.97 -5.47 -5.44
C LEU A 11 -8.47 -5.58 -5.20
N ASN A 12 -8.07 -6.42 -4.25
CA ASN A 12 -6.69 -6.58 -3.83
C ASN A 12 -6.55 -7.88 -3.05
N SER A 13 -5.34 -8.45 -3.01
CA SER A 13 -5.07 -9.66 -2.23
C SER A 13 -3.65 -9.66 -1.66
N VAL A 14 -3.47 -10.38 -0.56
CA VAL A 14 -2.16 -10.62 0.08
C VAL A 14 -2.05 -12.08 0.49
N ILE A 15 -0.81 -12.55 0.65
CA ILE A 15 -0.54 -13.89 1.17
C ILE A 15 -0.11 -13.76 2.63
N ALA A 16 -0.82 -14.44 3.52
CA ALA A 16 -0.50 -14.47 4.95
C ALA A 16 -0.81 -15.84 5.54
N GLY A 17 0.07 -16.36 6.39
CA GLY A 17 -0.12 -17.66 7.06
C GLY A 17 -0.34 -18.83 6.11
N GLY A 18 0.17 -18.77 4.87
CA GLY A 18 -0.04 -19.80 3.85
C GLY A 18 -1.43 -19.77 3.19
N HIS A 19 -2.22 -18.74 3.45
CA HIS A 19 -3.53 -18.46 2.84
C HIS A 19 -3.46 -17.22 1.96
N ILE A 20 -4.39 -17.11 1.02
CA ILE A 20 -4.64 -15.89 0.26
C ILE A 20 -5.79 -15.17 0.93
N LEU A 21 -5.57 -13.95 1.36
CA LEU A 21 -6.60 -13.05 1.86
C LEU A 21 -6.95 -12.08 0.73
N ALA A 22 -8.21 -12.07 0.32
CA ALA A 22 -8.69 -11.23 -0.78
C ALA A 22 -9.74 -10.24 -0.26
N LEU A 23 -9.57 -8.97 -0.63
CA LEU A 23 -10.60 -7.96 -0.44
C LEU A 23 -11.59 -8.05 -1.61
N VAL A 24 -12.81 -8.40 -1.28
CA VAL A 24 -13.89 -8.63 -2.23
C VAL A 24 -14.91 -7.53 -2.10
N LYS A 25 -15.39 -7.01 -3.23
CA LYS A 25 -16.43 -5.98 -3.26
C LYS A 25 -17.77 -6.60 -3.68
N GLN A 26 -18.79 -6.35 -2.87
CA GLN A 26 -20.17 -6.68 -3.21
C GLN A 26 -21.06 -5.47 -2.87
N ASP A 27 -21.61 -4.84 -3.89
CA ASP A 27 -22.39 -3.59 -3.77
C ASP A 27 -21.58 -2.50 -3.05
N ASN A 28 -22.07 -2.03 -1.90
CA ASN A 28 -21.45 -1.02 -1.05
C ASN A 28 -20.69 -1.63 0.14
N MET A 29 -20.44 -2.92 0.10
CA MET A 29 -19.74 -3.64 1.16
C MET A 29 -18.42 -4.20 0.65
N LEU A 30 -17.45 -4.22 1.53
CA LEU A 30 -16.15 -4.85 1.34
C LEU A 30 -16.03 -5.99 2.33
N SER A 31 -15.66 -7.16 1.88
CA SER A 31 -15.39 -8.29 2.76
C SER A 31 -13.98 -8.86 2.53
N ILE A 32 -13.40 -9.40 3.58
CA ILE A 32 -12.15 -10.15 3.47
C ILE A 32 -12.48 -11.62 3.42
N ALA A 33 -12.22 -12.23 2.27
CA ALA A 33 -12.35 -13.66 2.07
C ALA A 33 -11.00 -14.36 2.17
N MET A 34 -10.94 -15.47 2.87
CA MET A 34 -9.76 -16.32 2.97
C MET A 34 -9.87 -17.49 2.01
N PHE A 35 -8.84 -17.71 1.22
CA PHE A 35 -8.72 -18.83 0.28
C PHE A 35 -7.52 -19.70 0.66
N ASN A 36 -7.63 -20.98 0.40
CA ASN A 36 -6.50 -21.89 0.47
C ASN A 36 -5.65 -21.80 -0.82
N LYS A 37 -4.54 -22.56 -0.88
CA LYS A 37 -3.65 -22.62 -2.06
C LYS A 37 -4.33 -23.11 -3.34
N GLU A 38 -5.44 -23.82 -3.21
CA GLU A 38 -6.24 -24.34 -4.33
C GLU A 38 -7.34 -23.36 -4.75
N LEU A 39 -7.31 -22.13 -4.23
CA LEU A 39 -8.29 -21.05 -4.47
C LEU A 39 -9.73 -21.42 -4.04
N LYS A 40 -9.88 -22.36 -3.10
CA LYS A 40 -11.16 -22.64 -2.48
C LYS A 40 -11.40 -21.69 -1.31
N ALA A 41 -12.52 -20.99 -1.33
CA ALA A 41 -12.94 -20.11 -0.24
C ALA A 41 -13.10 -20.93 1.05
N LYS A 42 -12.50 -20.46 2.15
CA LYS A 42 -12.60 -21.08 3.47
C LYS A 42 -13.56 -20.35 4.38
N SER A 43 -13.47 -19.04 4.43
CA SER A 43 -14.30 -18.22 5.33
C SER A 43 -14.27 -16.76 4.89
N GLU A 44 -15.30 -16.03 5.28
CA GLU A 44 -15.31 -14.59 5.35
C GLU A 44 -14.81 -14.17 6.74
N ILE A 45 -13.84 -13.25 6.78
CA ILE A 45 -13.20 -12.83 8.03
C ILE A 45 -13.89 -11.60 8.61
N VAL A 46 -14.19 -10.62 7.75
CA VAL A 46 -14.77 -9.35 8.18
C VAL A 46 -15.51 -8.69 7.02
N THR A 47 -16.59 -7.99 7.35
CA THR A 47 -17.34 -7.15 6.41
C THR A 47 -17.28 -5.69 6.86
N LEU A 48 -17.08 -4.79 5.91
CA LEU A 48 -16.87 -3.36 6.09
C LEU A 48 -17.71 -2.57 5.10
N SER A 49 -18.23 -1.42 5.52
CA SER A 49 -18.87 -0.48 4.59
C SER A 49 -17.82 0.32 3.83
N GLY A 50 -17.94 0.40 2.51
CA GLY A 50 -17.03 1.18 1.68
C GLY A 50 -17.05 0.79 0.21
N PHE A 51 -16.51 1.67 -0.64
CA PHE A 51 -16.45 1.47 -2.09
C PHE A 51 -15.04 1.12 -2.59
N LYS A 52 -14.01 1.49 -1.82
CA LYS A 52 -12.61 1.34 -2.18
C LYS A 52 -11.82 0.96 -0.94
N GLY A 53 -10.94 -0.01 -1.08
CA GLY A 53 -10.08 -0.45 0.00
C GLY A 53 -8.92 -1.30 -0.47
N PHE A 54 -7.98 -1.50 0.44
CA PHE A 54 -6.78 -2.31 0.24
C PHE A 54 -6.44 -3.06 1.53
N ILE A 55 -5.99 -4.30 1.38
CA ILE A 55 -5.26 -4.99 2.45
C ILE A 55 -3.82 -4.52 2.36
N LEU A 56 -3.34 -3.84 3.39
CA LEU A 56 -2.00 -3.25 3.40
C LEU A 56 -0.98 -4.15 4.05
N ASP A 57 -1.37 -4.84 5.12
CA ASP A 57 -0.51 -5.76 5.87
C ASP A 57 -1.35 -6.83 6.54
N ALA A 58 -0.79 -8.03 6.65
CA ALA A 58 -1.43 -9.15 7.32
C ALA A 58 -0.36 -9.99 8.03
N LYS A 59 -0.46 -10.12 9.35
CA LYS A 59 0.47 -10.90 10.15
C LYS A 59 -0.25 -11.48 11.34
N GLU A 60 -0.13 -12.81 11.52
CA GLU A 60 -0.81 -13.55 12.60
C GLU A 60 -2.33 -13.33 12.52
N ASP A 61 -2.95 -12.84 13.57
CA ASP A 61 -4.37 -12.53 13.72
C ASP A 61 -4.73 -11.07 13.36
N LYS A 62 -3.74 -10.27 12.92
CA LYS A 62 -3.89 -8.84 12.63
C LYS A 62 -3.94 -8.56 11.14
N LEU A 63 -4.93 -7.77 10.74
CA LEU A 63 -5.06 -7.23 9.40
C LEU A 63 -5.06 -5.71 9.45
N LEU A 64 -4.24 -5.08 8.61
CA LEU A 64 -4.25 -3.64 8.41
C LEU A 64 -4.92 -3.33 7.07
N LEU A 65 -6.01 -2.60 7.13
CA LEU A 65 -6.83 -2.26 5.97
C LEU A 65 -6.84 -0.75 5.74
N SER A 66 -6.86 -0.36 4.48
CA SER A 66 -7.22 1.01 4.07
C SER A 66 -8.64 0.99 3.53
N ILE A 67 -9.56 1.76 4.11
CA ILE A 67 -10.93 1.91 3.65
C ILE A 67 -11.26 3.40 3.58
N GLY A 68 -11.39 3.94 2.35
CA GLY A 68 -11.47 5.38 2.17
C GLY A 68 -10.27 6.09 2.80
N ASP A 69 -10.52 7.12 3.58
CA ASP A 69 -9.52 7.95 4.26
C ASP A 69 -8.94 7.34 5.56
N LYS A 70 -9.27 6.06 5.87
CA LYS A 70 -8.97 5.46 7.16
C LYS A 70 -8.04 4.26 7.03
N LEU A 71 -7.12 4.11 8.01
CA LEU A 71 -6.49 2.83 8.35
C LEU A 71 -7.32 2.16 9.45
N ILE A 72 -7.66 0.91 9.22
CA ILE A 72 -8.43 0.08 10.13
C ILE A 72 -7.58 -1.14 10.50
N LEU A 73 -7.33 -1.32 11.79
CA LEU A 73 -6.79 -2.54 12.34
C LEU A 73 -7.94 -3.49 12.66
N VAL A 74 -7.87 -4.71 12.14
CA VAL A 74 -8.75 -5.82 12.51
C VAL A 74 -7.93 -6.83 13.30
N GLU A 75 -8.38 -7.14 14.50
CA GLU A 75 -7.79 -8.11 15.44
C GLU A 75 -8.92 -8.79 16.20
N ASP A 76 -8.93 -10.12 16.29
CA ASP A 76 -10.02 -10.90 16.92
C ASP A 76 -11.42 -10.51 16.43
N SER A 77 -11.58 -10.29 15.12
CA SER A 77 -12.82 -9.81 14.48
C SER A 77 -13.29 -8.43 14.95
N LYS A 78 -12.52 -7.73 15.78
CA LYS A 78 -12.78 -6.34 16.19
C LYS A 78 -12.11 -5.38 15.24
N GLN A 79 -12.80 -4.31 14.95
CA GLN A 79 -12.34 -3.25 14.03
C GLN A 79 -12.02 -1.99 14.83
N ARG A 80 -10.85 -1.40 14.56
CA ARG A 80 -10.43 -0.14 15.16
C ARG A 80 -9.82 0.77 14.11
N ILE A 81 -10.32 2.02 14.01
CA ILE A 81 -9.65 3.06 13.22
C ILE A 81 -8.38 3.47 13.99
N VAL A 82 -7.23 3.30 13.37
CA VAL A 82 -5.92 3.57 13.97
C VAL A 82 -5.23 4.80 13.39
N LEU A 83 -5.61 5.20 12.17
CA LEU A 83 -5.15 6.43 11.55
C LEU A 83 -6.25 6.93 10.61
N LYS A 84 -6.36 8.24 10.47
CA LYS A 84 -7.23 8.87 9.49
C LYS A 84 -6.42 9.91 8.73
N SER A 85 -6.58 9.97 7.39
CA SER A 85 -6.04 11.06 6.60
C SER A 85 -6.65 12.40 7.02
N GLU A 86 -5.87 13.46 6.94
CA GLU A 86 -6.36 14.83 7.14
C GLU A 86 -7.30 15.29 6.01
N ARG A 87 -7.28 14.58 4.87
CA ARG A 87 -8.10 14.85 3.68
C ARG A 87 -8.97 13.65 3.36
N SER A 88 -10.26 13.85 3.22
CA SER A 88 -11.25 12.78 3.00
C SER A 88 -11.11 12.10 1.62
N GLU A 89 -10.51 12.78 0.65
CA GLU A 89 -10.22 12.25 -0.69
C GLU A 89 -8.95 11.40 -0.76
N ASN A 90 -8.07 11.49 0.26
CA ASN A 90 -6.86 10.71 0.34
C ASN A 90 -7.14 9.31 0.91
N PHE A 91 -6.25 8.37 0.62
CA PHE A 91 -6.29 7.02 1.13
C PHE A 91 -4.88 6.43 1.27
N PHE A 92 -4.76 5.36 2.03
CA PHE A 92 -3.48 4.65 2.18
C PHE A 92 -3.41 3.54 1.14
N TRP A 93 -2.38 3.55 0.30
CA TRP A 93 -2.34 2.67 -0.88
C TRP A 93 -1.39 1.49 -0.74
N HIS A 94 -0.19 1.72 -0.24
CA HIS A 94 0.82 0.68 -0.06
C HIS A 94 1.37 0.69 1.37
N ALA A 95 1.82 -0.49 1.79
CA ALA A 95 2.57 -0.67 3.02
C ALA A 95 3.77 -1.59 2.80
N THR A 96 4.77 -1.44 3.66
CA THR A 96 5.89 -2.37 3.74
C THR A 96 6.26 -2.60 5.18
N ARG A 97 6.60 -3.85 5.51
CA ARG A 97 7.03 -4.24 6.86
C ARG A 97 8.54 -4.46 6.92
N VAL A 98 9.17 -3.87 7.93
CA VAL A 98 10.60 -4.03 8.23
C VAL A 98 10.73 -4.41 9.69
N ARG A 99 11.00 -5.67 10.00
CA ARG A 99 11.01 -6.23 11.36
C ARG A 99 9.66 -5.99 12.06
N ASN A 100 9.62 -5.19 13.14
CA ASN A 100 8.42 -4.79 13.86
C ASN A 100 7.77 -3.49 13.33
N LYS A 101 8.45 -2.73 12.46
CA LYS A 101 7.91 -1.49 11.91
C LYS A 101 7.08 -1.74 10.65
N VAL A 102 5.94 -1.07 10.55
CA VAL A 102 5.13 -1.01 9.33
C VAL A 102 5.10 0.42 8.84
N PHE A 103 5.46 0.61 7.58
CA PHE A 103 5.41 1.88 6.88
C PHE A 103 4.21 1.87 5.95
N VAL A 104 3.40 2.90 5.98
CA VAL A 104 2.29 3.10 5.03
C VAL A 104 2.45 4.41 4.32
N GLN A 105 2.10 4.46 3.05
CA GLN A 105 2.07 5.68 2.27
C GLN A 105 0.64 6.10 1.98
N GLU A 106 0.42 7.42 2.03
CA GLU A 106 -0.80 8.08 1.65
C GLU A 106 -0.74 8.50 0.18
N TYR A 107 -1.87 8.37 -0.53
CA TYR A 107 -2.05 8.79 -1.91
C TYR A 107 -3.24 9.74 -2.01
N GLY A 108 -3.18 10.72 -2.91
CA GLY A 108 -4.26 11.64 -3.20
C GLY A 108 -3.80 13.09 -3.35
N ALA A 109 -4.56 14.03 -2.79
CA ALA A 109 -4.23 15.45 -2.84
C ALA A 109 -2.98 15.75 -1.99
N SER A 110 -2.08 16.57 -2.54
CA SER A 110 -0.82 16.98 -1.89
C SER A 110 -1.07 17.99 -0.75
N PRO A 111 -0.25 17.97 0.30
CA PRO A 111 0.84 17.01 0.56
C PRO A 111 0.30 15.66 1.04
N THR A 112 0.99 14.57 0.69
CA THR A 112 0.74 13.25 1.24
C THR A 112 1.91 12.79 2.08
N GLY A 113 1.68 11.83 2.99
CA GLY A 113 2.65 11.39 3.97
C GLY A 113 3.08 9.93 3.84
N ILE A 114 4.24 9.63 4.39
CA ILE A 114 4.62 8.28 4.83
C ILE A 114 4.49 8.27 6.35
N PHE A 115 3.81 7.25 6.86
CA PHE A 115 3.59 7.03 8.29
C PHE A 115 4.24 5.73 8.72
N VAL A 116 4.66 5.64 9.97
CA VAL A 116 5.29 4.45 10.55
C VAL A 116 4.67 4.11 11.89
N SER A 117 4.52 2.80 12.16
CA SER A 117 4.08 2.27 13.43
C SER A 117 4.87 1.00 13.78
N GLU A 118 5.08 0.76 15.07
CA GLU A 118 5.68 -0.48 15.61
C GLU A 118 4.63 -1.46 16.16
N ASP A 119 3.42 -0.96 16.47
CA ASP A 119 2.35 -1.70 17.15
C ASP A 119 1.04 -1.76 16.34
N LEU A 120 0.98 -1.11 15.17
CA LEU A 120 -0.19 -0.91 14.31
C LEU A 120 -1.29 -0.02 14.91
N ILE A 121 -1.07 0.53 16.10
CA ILE A 121 -2.04 1.36 16.83
C ILE A 121 -1.59 2.81 16.84
N ASN A 122 -0.33 3.04 17.20
CA ASN A 122 0.26 4.36 17.29
C ASN A 122 1.06 4.65 16.01
N TRP A 123 0.64 5.66 15.26
CA TRP A 123 1.23 6.04 13.98
C TRP A 123 1.90 7.39 14.07
N HIS A 124 3.10 7.49 13.54
CA HIS A 124 3.88 8.73 13.44
C HIS A 124 4.06 9.10 11.97
N LYS A 125 3.82 10.35 11.64
CA LYS A 125 4.15 10.90 10.33
C LYS A 125 5.67 11.00 10.23
N LEU A 126 6.25 10.29 9.25
CA LEU A 126 7.70 10.20 9.06
C LEU A 126 8.19 11.34 8.16
N VAL A 127 7.50 11.57 7.03
CA VAL A 127 7.88 12.56 6.02
C VAL A 127 6.67 12.93 5.15
N LEU A 128 6.62 14.17 4.69
CA LEU A 128 5.68 14.60 3.65
C LEU A 128 6.35 14.60 2.27
N SER A 129 5.55 14.42 1.22
CA SER A 129 6.03 14.51 -0.16
C SER A 129 6.69 15.86 -0.46
N THR A 130 6.14 16.94 0.11
CA THR A 130 6.65 18.31 -0.05
C THR A 130 7.94 18.59 0.70
N ASP A 131 8.28 17.81 1.73
CA ASP A 131 9.57 17.91 2.43
C ASP A 131 10.71 17.35 1.56
N LEU A 132 10.38 16.36 0.71
CA LEU A 132 11.33 15.72 -0.21
C LEU A 132 11.47 16.47 -1.54
N ASP A 133 10.37 16.95 -2.10
CA ASP A 133 10.35 17.82 -3.27
C ASP A 133 9.06 18.66 -3.26
N LYS A 134 9.20 19.98 -3.05
CA LYS A 134 8.06 20.93 -2.94
C LYS A 134 7.14 20.97 -4.16
N HIS A 135 7.60 20.49 -5.31
CA HIS A 135 6.83 20.47 -6.56
C HIS A 135 6.21 19.12 -6.86
N SER A 136 6.60 18.06 -6.15
CA SER A 136 6.03 16.73 -6.30
C SER A 136 4.73 16.60 -5.54
N LYS A 137 3.77 15.84 -6.14
CA LYS A 137 2.43 15.73 -5.55
C LYS A 137 2.36 14.72 -4.41
N HIS A 138 2.27 13.44 -4.75
CA HIS A 138 1.93 12.38 -3.81
C HIS A 138 2.83 11.17 -4.00
N PHE A 139 2.90 10.35 -2.96
CA PHE A 139 3.57 9.07 -3.03
C PHE A 139 2.74 8.07 -3.83
N HIS A 140 3.43 7.24 -4.64
CA HIS A 140 2.86 6.10 -5.35
C HIS A 140 3.15 4.78 -4.64
N ASN A 141 4.35 4.64 -4.07
CA ASN A 141 4.77 3.40 -3.42
C ASN A 141 5.75 3.66 -2.28
N ILE A 142 5.73 2.76 -1.32
CA ILE A 142 6.78 2.55 -0.31
C ILE A 142 7.09 1.05 -0.26
N THR A 143 8.34 0.69 -0.46
CA THR A 143 8.81 -0.71 -0.48
C THR A 143 10.12 -0.84 0.26
N TYR A 144 10.29 -1.94 1.01
CA TYR A 144 11.59 -2.26 1.61
C TYR A 144 12.36 -3.26 0.75
N ASP A 145 13.57 -2.87 0.38
CA ASP A 145 14.52 -3.74 -0.31
C ASP A 145 15.32 -4.55 0.73
N HIS A 146 14.94 -5.79 0.90
CA HIS A 146 15.59 -6.71 1.83
C HIS A 146 17.04 -7.06 1.42
N PHE A 147 17.37 -6.95 0.14
CA PHE A 147 18.70 -7.27 -0.37
C PHE A 147 19.70 -6.14 -0.10
N ARG A 148 19.25 -4.89 -0.24
CA ARG A 148 20.07 -3.68 -0.05
C ARG A 148 19.81 -3.01 1.30
N LYS A 149 18.83 -3.52 2.08
CA LYS A 149 18.44 -3.03 3.41
C LYS A 149 18.04 -1.55 3.42
N GLN A 150 17.24 -1.15 2.43
CA GLN A 150 16.81 0.23 2.25
C GLN A 150 15.31 0.33 1.96
N LEU A 151 14.70 1.45 2.33
CA LEU A 151 13.39 1.84 1.85
C LEU A 151 13.52 2.47 0.46
N ILE A 152 12.54 2.22 -0.39
CA ILE A 152 12.38 2.85 -1.71
C ILE A 152 11.02 3.53 -1.72
N ALA A 153 10.99 4.81 -2.06
CA ALA A 153 9.76 5.56 -2.27
C ALA A 153 9.71 6.08 -3.71
N THR A 154 8.54 5.90 -4.34
CA THR A 154 8.24 6.51 -5.64
C THR A 154 7.13 7.53 -5.45
N PHE A 155 7.25 8.70 -6.06
CA PHE A 155 6.27 9.78 -5.92
C PHE A 155 6.34 10.81 -7.04
N GLY A 156 5.27 11.61 -7.18
CA GLY A 156 5.14 12.68 -8.17
C GLY A 156 4.66 12.20 -9.53
N ASP A 157 4.12 13.12 -10.31
CA ASP A 157 3.54 12.88 -11.63
C ASP A 157 4.32 13.57 -12.75
N GLY A 158 4.21 13.02 -13.95
CA GLY A 158 4.80 13.62 -15.14
C GLY A 158 6.30 13.84 -15.03
N CYS A 159 6.79 15.04 -15.35
CA CYS A 159 8.21 15.38 -15.24
C CYS A 159 8.69 15.56 -13.79
N LEU A 160 7.78 15.55 -12.83
CA LEU A 160 8.07 15.71 -11.40
C LEU A 160 8.16 14.37 -10.65
N THR A 161 8.27 13.26 -11.39
CA THR A 161 8.46 11.94 -10.79
C THR A 161 9.83 11.80 -10.15
N ARG A 162 9.83 11.17 -8.98
CA ARG A 162 11.01 10.90 -8.16
C ARG A 162 11.01 9.45 -7.70
N VAL A 163 12.20 8.89 -7.63
CA VAL A 163 12.50 7.68 -6.86
C VAL A 163 13.58 8.02 -5.86
N LEU A 164 13.30 7.81 -4.61
CA LEU A 164 14.24 8.00 -3.51
C LEU A 164 14.49 6.69 -2.78
N PHE A 165 15.63 6.57 -2.14
CA PHE A 165 15.92 5.49 -1.20
C PHE A 165 16.45 6.04 0.12
N SER A 166 16.24 5.25 1.18
CA SER A 166 16.69 5.55 2.55
C SER A 166 17.26 4.29 3.18
N GLU A 167 18.48 4.38 3.68
CA GLU A 167 19.20 3.28 4.37
C GLU A 167 18.96 3.30 5.90
N ASP A 168 18.35 4.37 6.42
CA ASP A 168 18.11 4.62 7.84
C ASP A 168 16.61 4.61 8.20
N LEU A 169 15.81 3.87 7.45
CA LEU A 169 14.37 3.70 7.66
C LEU A 169 13.57 5.00 7.55
N GLY A 170 13.99 5.90 6.66
CA GLY A 170 13.21 7.07 6.25
C GLY A 170 13.59 8.37 6.94
N TYR A 171 14.65 8.41 7.76
CA TYR A 171 15.15 9.66 8.34
C TYR A 171 15.89 10.51 7.32
N PHE A 172 16.66 9.87 6.43
CA PHE A 172 17.33 10.55 5.35
C PHE A 172 17.07 9.87 4.01
N TRP A 173 16.76 10.69 2.97
CA TRP A 173 16.39 10.22 1.64
C TRP A 173 17.38 10.71 0.59
N ARG A 174 17.83 9.80 -0.27
CA ARG A 174 18.71 10.09 -1.40
C ARG A 174 17.99 9.87 -2.72
N PRO A 175 18.16 10.78 -3.71
CA PRO A 175 17.54 10.60 -5.02
C PRO A 175 18.23 9.47 -5.81
N LEU A 176 17.43 8.57 -6.36
CA LEU A 176 17.85 7.58 -7.34
C LEU A 176 17.46 8.02 -8.74
N TYR A 177 16.29 8.64 -8.90
CA TYR A 177 15.77 9.06 -10.18
C TYR A 177 14.94 10.34 -10.04
N LYS A 178 15.05 11.18 -11.10
CA LYS A 178 14.23 12.37 -11.34
C LYS A 178 13.96 12.47 -12.84
N GLY A 179 12.70 12.48 -13.25
CA GLY A 179 12.37 12.57 -14.68
C GLY A 179 10.91 12.22 -14.99
N PRO A 180 10.61 11.98 -16.30
CA PRO A 180 9.24 11.77 -16.77
C PRO A 180 8.72 10.33 -16.64
N TRP A 181 9.53 9.39 -16.23
CA TRP A 181 9.09 8.00 -16.06
C TRP A 181 8.39 7.86 -14.71
N GLN A 182 7.07 7.81 -14.75
CA GLN A 182 6.25 7.72 -13.55
C GLN A 182 6.24 6.30 -13.00
N PHE A 183 7.12 6.05 -12.06
CA PHE A 183 7.19 4.75 -11.39
C PHE A 183 6.16 4.68 -10.27
N VAL A 184 5.27 3.69 -10.36
CA VAL A 184 4.16 3.49 -9.40
C VAL A 184 4.37 2.29 -8.50
N LEU A 185 5.36 1.45 -8.79
CA LEU A 185 5.69 0.25 -8.03
C LEU A 185 7.19 -0.02 -8.10
N ALA A 186 7.76 -0.50 -7.02
CA ALA A 186 9.14 -1.02 -6.99
C ALA A 186 9.14 -2.45 -6.44
N VAL A 187 9.74 -3.39 -7.16
CA VAL A 187 9.91 -4.79 -6.76
C VAL A 187 11.40 -5.10 -6.68
N PRO A 188 11.99 -5.11 -5.47
CA PRO A 188 13.38 -5.45 -5.28
C PRO A 188 13.63 -6.95 -5.52
N LEU A 189 14.65 -7.25 -6.30
CA LEU A 189 15.22 -8.57 -6.49
C LEU A 189 16.71 -8.54 -6.10
N LYS A 190 17.33 -9.71 -5.93
CA LYS A 190 18.73 -9.82 -5.49
C LYS A 190 19.70 -8.93 -6.27
N ASN A 191 19.60 -8.95 -7.61
CA ASN A 191 20.54 -8.26 -8.49
C ASN A 191 19.95 -7.03 -9.20
N LYS A 192 18.66 -6.74 -9.04
CA LYS A 192 17.98 -5.63 -9.72
C LYS A 192 16.73 -5.19 -8.96
N ILE A 193 16.22 -4.04 -9.33
CA ILE A 193 14.89 -3.56 -8.92
C ILE A 193 14.07 -3.43 -10.18
N ILE A 194 12.87 -3.99 -10.19
CA ILE A 194 11.91 -3.82 -11.28
C ILE A 194 10.97 -2.69 -10.87
N PHE A 195 10.78 -1.72 -11.75
CA PHE A 195 9.82 -0.65 -11.57
C PHE A 195 8.64 -0.84 -12.52
N GLY A 196 7.43 -0.82 -11.97
CA GLY A 196 6.22 -0.67 -12.77
C GLY A 196 6.03 0.79 -13.13
N MET A 197 5.71 1.06 -14.40
CA MET A 197 5.57 2.42 -14.91
C MET A 197 4.13 2.69 -15.36
N ASP A 198 3.63 3.87 -14.99
CA ASP A 198 2.37 4.45 -15.46
C ASP A 198 2.63 5.89 -15.89
N SER A 199 3.12 6.08 -17.12
CA SER A 199 3.48 7.40 -17.62
C SER A 199 2.68 7.77 -18.85
N GLY A 200 1.94 8.87 -18.76
CA GLY A 200 1.28 9.49 -19.91
C GLY A 200 2.21 10.34 -20.79
N ILE A 201 3.45 10.59 -20.35
CA ILE A 201 4.41 11.48 -21.04
C ILE A 201 5.49 10.67 -21.77
N ALA A 202 6.09 9.71 -21.10
CA ALA A 202 7.07 8.81 -21.69
C ALA A 202 6.41 7.53 -22.17
N LYS A 203 6.79 7.07 -23.38
CA LYS A 203 6.35 5.74 -23.82
C LYS A 203 6.89 4.71 -22.86
N GLY A 204 5.96 3.97 -22.28
CA GLY A 204 6.25 2.88 -21.34
C GLY A 204 7.01 1.74 -22.02
N GLY A 205 7.87 1.07 -21.27
CA GLY A 205 8.49 -0.18 -21.63
C GLY A 205 7.77 -1.35 -20.97
#